data_5caefb66515deb5e690a38e37b1c1a0e
#
_entry.id   5caefb66515deb5e690a38e37b1c1a0e
#
_cell.length_a   1.000
_cell.length_b   1.000
_cell.length_c   1.000
_cell.angle_alpha   90.00
_cell.angle_beta   90.00
_cell.angle_gamma   90.00
#
_symmetry.space_group_name_H-M   'P 1'
#
loop_
_entity.id
_entity.type
_entity.pdbx_description
1 polymer ?
#
loop_
_entity_poly.entity_id
_entity_poly.type
_entity_poly.pdbx_seq_one_letter_code
_entity_poly.pdbx_strand_id
1 'polypeptide(L)'
;MSINNKTLYKWIRIAFAIMIALLVVYGTMSLSFKAYDFGYRVFTEAPVDEEPGVNVEVTIKESMSANDIGKLLEKNGLVRDGDLFVVQYKLSAYSGEIVPGTYTLNSSQTTKEMMIIMANQSEEE
;
A
#
# COMPACT_ATOMS: atom_id res chain seq x y z
N MET A 1 39.88 23.59 36.46
CA MET A 1 38.84 22.60 36.79
C MET A 1 39.22 21.24 36.21
N SER A 2 39.54 20.33 37.08
CA SER A 2 39.90 18.99 36.61
C SER A 2 38.66 18.09 36.58
N ILE A 3 38.31 17.60 35.43
CA ILE A 3 37.23 16.68 35.27
C ILE A 3 37.79 15.27 35.36
N ASN A 4 37.26 14.50 36.28
CA ASN A 4 37.65 13.11 36.47
C ASN A 4 37.22 12.33 35.19
N ASN A 5 38.09 11.44 34.71
CA ASN A 5 37.80 10.63 33.54
C ASN A 5 36.48 9.86 33.70
N LYS A 6 36.18 9.36 34.88
CA LYS A 6 34.94 8.66 35.14
C LYS A 6 33.71 9.57 34.96
N THR A 7 33.81 10.80 35.42
CA THR A 7 32.73 11.80 35.26
C THR A 7 32.56 12.17 33.82
N LEU A 8 33.68 12.32 33.09
CA LEU A 8 33.64 12.66 31.65
C LEU A 8 32.94 11.53 30.85
N TYR A 9 33.31 10.28 31.09
CA TYR A 9 32.68 9.15 30.42
C TYR A 9 31.19 9.05 30.73
N LYS A 10 30.82 9.35 31.98
CA LYS A 10 29.41 9.35 32.38
C LYS A 10 28.61 10.36 31.57
N TRP A 11 29.11 11.58 31.42
CA TRP A 11 28.43 12.62 30.65
C TRP A 11 28.36 12.30 29.18
N ILE A 12 29.44 11.73 28.62
CA ILE A 12 29.45 11.30 27.21
C ILE A 12 28.41 10.21 26.98
N ARG A 13 28.31 9.27 27.88
CA ARG A 13 27.34 8.16 27.82
C ARG A 13 25.90 8.71 27.84
N ILE A 14 25.63 9.65 28.73
CA ILE A 14 24.31 10.27 28.87
C ILE A 14 23.98 11.03 27.60
N ALA A 15 24.89 11.84 27.07
CA ALA A 15 24.68 12.60 25.85
C ALA A 15 24.40 11.67 24.66
N PHE A 16 25.16 10.59 24.54
CA PHE A 16 24.99 9.61 23.48
C PHE A 16 23.64 8.92 23.58
N ALA A 17 23.22 8.56 24.80
CA ALA A 17 21.92 7.93 25.02
C ALA A 17 20.76 8.87 24.64
N ILE A 18 20.87 10.16 24.97
CA ILE A 18 19.86 11.15 24.60
C ILE A 18 19.78 11.29 23.07
N MET A 19 20.94 11.32 22.40
CA MET A 19 20.99 11.43 20.94
C MET A 19 20.30 10.24 20.29
N ILE A 20 20.60 9.01 20.77
CA ILE A 20 19.97 7.81 20.24
C ILE A 20 18.46 7.84 20.48
N ALA A 21 18.02 8.25 21.67
CA ALA A 21 16.61 8.35 21.99
C ALA A 21 15.88 9.31 21.06
N LEU A 22 16.50 10.45 20.77
CA LEU A 22 15.92 11.44 19.84
C LEU A 22 15.83 10.89 18.41
N LEU A 23 16.85 10.16 17.97
CA LEU A 23 16.84 9.52 16.66
C LEU A 23 15.73 8.46 16.55
N VAL A 24 15.55 7.67 17.60
CA VAL A 24 14.49 6.66 17.64
C VAL A 24 13.11 7.31 17.57
N VAL A 25 12.91 8.37 18.36
CA VAL A 25 11.63 9.11 18.36
C VAL A 25 11.35 9.70 16.98
N TYR A 26 12.36 10.34 16.38
CA TYR A 26 12.22 10.94 15.06
C TYR A 26 11.89 9.87 14.00
N GLY A 27 12.62 8.75 14.01
CA GLY A 27 12.38 7.66 13.07
C GLY A 27 10.99 7.07 13.23
N THR A 28 10.54 6.87 14.46
CA THR A 28 9.22 6.33 14.76
C THR A 28 8.12 7.26 14.26
N MET A 29 8.26 8.55 14.53
CA MET A 29 7.28 9.55 14.07
C MET A 29 7.22 9.61 12.55
N SER A 30 8.37 9.66 11.87
CA SER A 30 8.44 9.70 10.42
C SER A 30 7.78 8.48 9.79
N LEU A 31 8.07 7.30 10.31
CA LEU A 31 7.48 6.06 9.82
C LEU A 31 5.98 6.01 10.05
N SER A 32 5.52 6.50 11.21
CA SER A 32 4.09 6.52 11.55
C SER A 32 3.28 7.37 10.59
N PHE A 33 3.80 8.52 10.16
CA PHE A 33 3.10 9.37 9.20
C PHE A 33 2.93 8.67 7.86
N LYS A 34 3.96 7.99 7.38
CA LYS A 34 3.90 7.24 6.12
C LYS A 34 2.93 6.07 6.22
N ALA A 35 2.97 5.35 7.32
CA ALA A 35 2.09 4.21 7.55
C ALA A 35 0.63 4.65 7.66
N TYR A 36 0.36 5.80 8.30
CA TYR A 36 -0.99 6.33 8.41
C TYR A 36 -1.55 6.71 7.04
N ASP A 37 -0.77 7.42 6.24
CA ASP A 37 -1.21 7.83 4.91
C ASP A 37 -1.53 6.60 4.04
N PHE A 38 -0.64 5.61 4.04
CA PHE A 38 -0.84 4.39 3.27
C PHE A 38 -2.08 3.64 3.74
N GLY A 39 -2.24 3.48 5.05
CA GLY A 39 -3.40 2.80 5.62
C GLY A 39 -4.71 3.49 5.30
N TYR A 40 -4.71 4.81 5.35
CA TYR A 40 -5.89 5.60 4.99
C TYR A 40 -6.28 5.36 3.53
N ARG A 41 -5.30 5.35 2.62
CA ARG A 41 -5.53 5.13 1.20
C ARG A 41 -6.07 3.73 0.90
N VAL A 42 -5.71 2.72 1.71
CA VAL A 42 -6.22 1.35 1.52
C VAL A 42 -7.76 1.34 1.51
N PHE A 43 -8.37 2.18 2.35
CA PHE A 43 -9.82 2.19 2.51
C PHE A 43 -10.52 3.34 1.78
N THR A 44 -9.78 4.34 1.31
CA THR A 44 -10.36 5.56 0.77
C THR A 44 -9.84 5.95 -0.62
N GLU A 45 -9.02 5.10 -1.26
CA GLU A 45 -8.45 5.43 -2.56
C GLU A 45 -9.56 5.59 -3.60
N ALA A 46 -9.58 6.75 -4.23
CA ALA A 46 -10.55 7.05 -5.28
C ALA A 46 -10.13 6.42 -6.62
N PRO A 47 -11.08 6.24 -7.56
CA PRO A 47 -10.73 5.80 -8.90
C PRO A 47 -9.69 6.71 -9.55
N VAL A 48 -8.94 6.18 -10.51
CA VAL A 48 -7.91 6.94 -11.23
C VAL A 48 -8.55 8.08 -12.03
N ASP A 49 -9.65 7.81 -12.72
CA ASP A 49 -10.34 8.79 -13.53
C ASP A 49 -11.78 8.97 -13.06
N GLU A 50 -12.36 10.12 -13.41
CA GLU A 50 -13.78 10.35 -13.24
C GLU A 50 -14.53 9.70 -14.42
N GLU A 51 -15.81 9.41 -14.22
CA GLU A 51 -16.61 8.85 -15.31
C GLU A 51 -16.63 9.80 -16.51
N PRO A 52 -16.64 9.29 -17.73
CA PRO A 52 -16.81 7.87 -18.12
C PRO A 52 -15.52 7.04 -18.09
N GLY A 53 -14.35 7.61 -17.78
CA GLY A 53 -13.10 6.87 -17.74
C GLY A 53 -12.71 6.20 -19.06
N VAL A 54 -11.78 5.26 -19.00
CA VAL A 54 -11.30 4.52 -20.17
C VAL A 54 -11.44 3.03 -19.91
N ASN A 55 -12.02 2.31 -20.86
CA ASN A 55 -12.10 0.85 -20.78
C ASN A 55 -10.77 0.25 -21.20
N VAL A 56 -10.29 -0.71 -20.42
CA VAL A 56 -9.05 -1.43 -20.69
C VAL A 56 -9.29 -2.91 -20.51
N GLU A 57 -8.88 -3.69 -21.49
CA GLU A 57 -8.95 -5.14 -21.41
C GLU A 57 -7.68 -5.69 -20.76
N VAL A 58 -7.84 -6.51 -19.73
CA VAL A 58 -6.73 -7.15 -19.03
C VAL A 58 -6.93 -8.65 -19.01
N THR A 59 -5.82 -9.39 -19.12
CA THR A 59 -5.83 -10.85 -19.06
C THR A 59 -5.10 -11.31 -17.81
N ILE A 60 -5.81 -12.02 -16.95
CA ILE A 60 -5.25 -12.60 -15.73
C ILE A 60 -4.93 -14.07 -16.01
N LYS A 61 -3.66 -14.44 -15.83
CA LYS A 61 -3.20 -15.81 -16.04
C LYS A 61 -3.16 -16.56 -14.72
N GLU A 62 -3.28 -17.87 -14.80
CA GLU A 62 -3.27 -18.73 -13.59
C GLU A 62 -1.99 -18.57 -12.76
N SER A 63 -0.87 -18.30 -13.40
CA SER A 63 0.42 -18.18 -12.73
C SER A 63 0.64 -16.82 -12.06
N MET A 64 -0.27 -15.88 -12.22
CA MET A 64 -0.12 -14.53 -11.65
C MET A 64 -0.38 -14.51 -10.15
N SER A 65 0.55 -13.91 -9.41
CA SER A 65 0.37 -13.61 -8.00
C SER A 65 -0.40 -12.29 -7.84
N ALA A 66 -0.80 -11.97 -6.61
CA ALA A 66 -1.42 -10.68 -6.32
C ALA A 66 -0.52 -9.52 -6.72
N ASN A 67 0.80 -9.65 -6.52
CA ASN A 67 1.77 -8.63 -6.93
C ASN A 67 1.76 -8.45 -8.46
N ASP A 68 1.70 -9.55 -9.20
CA ASP A 68 1.67 -9.50 -10.66
C ASP A 68 0.40 -8.81 -11.16
N ILE A 69 -0.73 -9.10 -10.53
CA ILE A 69 -2.00 -8.47 -10.87
C ILE A 69 -1.94 -6.97 -10.58
N GLY A 70 -1.41 -6.58 -9.42
CA GLY A 70 -1.26 -5.17 -9.06
C GLY A 70 -0.41 -4.42 -10.06
N LYS A 71 0.71 -5.00 -10.49
CA LYS A 71 1.58 -4.39 -11.49
C LYS A 71 0.89 -4.26 -12.85
N LEU A 72 0.13 -5.28 -13.23
CA LEU A 72 -0.62 -5.26 -14.48
C LEU A 72 -1.64 -4.14 -14.48
N LEU A 73 -2.40 -3.97 -13.42
CA LEU A 73 -3.40 -2.92 -13.32
C LEU A 73 -2.76 -1.53 -13.29
N GLU A 74 -1.64 -1.38 -12.60
CA GLU A 74 -0.91 -0.11 -12.57
C GLU A 74 -0.37 0.25 -13.95
N LYS A 75 0.22 -0.73 -14.64
CA LYS A 75 0.75 -0.54 -16.00
C LYS A 75 -0.33 -0.08 -16.97
N ASN A 76 -1.55 -0.56 -16.80
CA ASN A 76 -2.67 -0.23 -17.67
C ASN A 76 -3.46 1.01 -17.20
N GLY A 77 -2.98 1.69 -16.17
CA GLY A 77 -3.60 2.93 -15.70
C GLY A 77 -4.90 2.73 -14.95
N LEU A 78 -5.18 1.51 -14.49
CA LEU A 78 -6.40 1.19 -13.76
C LEU A 78 -6.29 1.45 -12.28
N VAL A 79 -5.08 1.40 -11.73
CA VAL A 79 -4.79 1.78 -10.36
C VAL A 79 -3.56 2.69 -10.34
N ARG A 80 -3.49 3.59 -9.36
CA ARG A 80 -2.35 4.51 -9.22
C ARG A 80 -1.12 3.81 -8.66
N ASP A 81 -1.34 2.82 -7.81
CA ASP A 81 -0.28 2.15 -7.06
C ASP A 81 -0.61 0.66 -6.95
N GLY A 82 0.20 -0.15 -7.65
CA GLY A 82 0.00 -1.60 -7.65
C GLY A 82 0.24 -2.23 -6.28
N ASP A 83 1.17 -1.68 -5.50
CA ASP A 83 1.43 -2.18 -4.14
C ASP A 83 0.22 -1.91 -3.23
N LEU A 84 -0.40 -0.75 -3.38
CA LEU A 84 -1.61 -0.42 -2.65
C LEU A 84 -2.74 -1.39 -3.02
N PHE A 85 -2.88 -1.71 -4.30
CA PHE A 85 -3.85 -2.70 -4.76
C PHE A 85 -3.65 -4.04 -4.06
N VAL A 86 -2.40 -4.49 -3.95
CA VAL A 86 -2.08 -5.78 -3.31
C VAL A 86 -2.59 -5.80 -1.86
N VAL A 87 -2.36 -4.72 -1.11
CA VAL A 87 -2.84 -4.61 0.27
C VAL A 87 -4.36 -4.59 0.32
N GLN A 88 -5.00 -3.80 -0.54
CA GLN A 88 -6.45 -3.72 -0.63
C GLN A 88 -7.05 -5.10 -0.94
N TYR A 89 -6.45 -5.81 -1.88
CA TYR A 89 -6.90 -7.15 -2.27
C TYR A 89 -6.78 -8.14 -1.11
N LYS A 90 -5.63 -8.17 -0.44
CA LYS A 90 -5.41 -9.10 0.67
C LYS A 90 -6.35 -8.85 1.85
N LEU A 91 -6.75 -7.60 2.06
CA LEU A 91 -7.66 -7.24 3.15
C LEU A 91 -9.13 -7.32 2.73
N SER A 92 -9.40 -7.57 1.46
CA SER A 92 -10.78 -7.60 0.95
C SER A 92 -11.44 -8.95 1.14
N ALA A 93 -12.76 -8.96 0.99
CA ALA A 93 -13.54 -10.20 0.99
C ALA A 93 -13.24 -11.06 -0.24
N TYR A 94 -12.57 -10.51 -1.24
CA TYR A 94 -12.27 -11.19 -2.50
C TYR A 94 -10.86 -11.75 -2.56
N SER A 95 -10.14 -11.74 -1.44
CA SER A 95 -8.79 -12.26 -1.36
C SER A 95 -8.76 -13.74 -1.76
N GLY A 96 -7.95 -14.06 -2.75
CA GLY A 96 -7.86 -15.41 -3.29
C GLY A 96 -9.00 -15.81 -4.21
N GLU A 97 -9.93 -14.89 -4.50
CA GLU A 97 -11.12 -15.18 -5.31
C GLU A 97 -10.98 -14.75 -6.78
N ILE A 98 -9.91 -14.05 -7.15
CA ILE A 98 -9.71 -13.65 -8.54
C ILE A 98 -9.51 -14.88 -9.41
N VAL A 99 -10.31 -14.96 -10.48
CA VAL A 99 -10.32 -16.09 -11.40
C VAL A 99 -9.55 -15.70 -12.68
N PRO A 100 -8.68 -16.58 -13.19
CA PRO A 100 -8.00 -16.31 -14.47
C PRO A 100 -9.02 -16.09 -15.59
N GLY A 101 -8.70 -15.18 -16.49
CA GLY A 101 -9.57 -14.85 -17.62
C GLY A 101 -9.28 -13.45 -18.15
N THR A 102 -10.03 -13.06 -19.16
CA THR A 102 -9.92 -11.72 -19.75
C THR A 102 -11.11 -10.89 -19.29
N TYR A 103 -10.79 -9.69 -18.76
CA TYR A 103 -11.80 -8.78 -18.21
C TYR A 103 -11.65 -7.40 -18.80
N THR A 104 -12.78 -6.74 -19.02
CA THR A 104 -12.77 -5.33 -19.39
C THR A 104 -13.03 -4.51 -18.13
N LEU A 105 -12.04 -3.72 -17.74
CA LEU A 105 -12.11 -2.85 -16.57
C LEU A 105 -12.08 -1.40 -17.01
N ASN A 106 -12.58 -0.51 -16.17
CA ASN A 106 -12.65 0.92 -16.50
C ASN A 106 -11.89 1.72 -15.45
N SER A 107 -11.15 2.74 -15.91
CA SER A 107 -10.35 3.59 -15.04
C SER A 107 -11.17 4.43 -14.07
N SER A 108 -12.49 4.53 -14.28
CA SER A 108 -13.37 5.22 -13.34
C SER A 108 -13.95 4.28 -12.28
N GLN A 109 -13.60 3.00 -12.32
CA GLN A 109 -14.04 2.04 -11.32
C GLN A 109 -13.14 2.10 -10.08
N THR A 110 -13.73 1.80 -8.92
CA THR A 110 -12.95 1.63 -7.70
C THR A 110 -12.24 0.28 -7.74
N THR A 111 -11.22 0.13 -6.90
CA THR A 111 -10.51 -1.15 -6.77
C THR A 111 -11.48 -2.27 -6.40
N LYS A 112 -12.43 -1.99 -5.50
CA LYS A 112 -13.45 -2.97 -5.10
C LYS A 112 -14.29 -3.43 -6.29
N GLU A 113 -14.74 -2.50 -7.13
CA GLU A 113 -15.52 -2.83 -8.32
C GLU A 113 -14.72 -3.72 -9.29
N MET A 114 -13.43 -3.42 -9.46
CA MET A 114 -12.55 -4.24 -10.29
C MET A 114 -12.39 -5.64 -9.73
N MET A 115 -12.23 -5.76 -8.40
CA MET A 115 -12.11 -7.05 -7.74
C MET A 115 -13.37 -7.91 -7.92
N ILE A 116 -14.53 -7.29 -7.83
CA ILE A 116 -15.82 -7.98 -8.04
C ILE A 116 -15.86 -8.60 -9.44
N ILE A 117 -15.46 -7.83 -10.44
CA ILE A 117 -15.45 -8.31 -11.82
C ILE A 117 -14.45 -9.46 -11.98
N MET A 118 -13.22 -9.28 -11.47
CA MET A 118 -12.16 -10.29 -11.62
C MET A 118 -12.42 -11.53 -10.79
N ALA A 119 -13.13 -11.41 -9.69
CA ALA A 119 -13.54 -12.54 -8.86
C ALA A 119 -14.78 -13.22 -9.43
N ASN A 120 -15.32 -12.70 -10.51
CA ASN A 120 -16.52 -13.24 -11.17
C ASN A 120 -17.72 -13.29 -10.22
N GLN A 121 -17.82 -12.27 -9.35
CA GLN A 121 -18.92 -12.13 -8.41
C GLN A 121 -19.98 -11.19 -8.96
N SER A 122 -21.21 -11.43 -8.62
CA SER A 122 -22.32 -10.56 -9.01
C SER A 122 -22.50 -9.47 -7.94
N GLU A 123 -22.71 -8.23 -8.38
CA GLU A 123 -23.02 -7.15 -7.47
C GLU A 123 -24.37 -7.33 -6.78
N GLU A 124 -25.22 -8.17 -7.34
CA GLU A 124 -26.54 -8.42 -6.80
C GLU A 124 -26.53 -9.36 -5.58
N GLU A 125 -25.39 -9.97 -5.29
CA GLU A 125 -25.25 -10.89 -4.16
C GLU A 125 -24.93 -10.23 -2.83
#